data_75164187c91eaeae872af1ba43f615d4
#
_entry.id   75164187c91eaeae872af1ba43f615d4
#
_cell.length_a   1.000
_cell.length_b   1.000
_cell.length_c   1.000
_cell.angle_alpha   90.00
_cell.angle_beta   90.00
_cell.angle_gamma   90.00
#
_symmetry.space_group_name_H-M   'P 1'
#
loop_
_entity.id
_entity.type
_entity.pdbx_description
1 polymer ?
#
loop_
_entity_poly.entity_id
_entity_poly.type
_entity_poly.pdbx_seq_one_letter_code
_entity_poly.pdbx_strand_id
1 'polypeptide(L)'
;AEHLPLYSCSAAESSQFASGMLILLASETLSGSQNELFELEITNPSSRPYIELTLDVIRRFGCRIEPNDKSRYHLAHGTLRPPFGFPSAAVYSCDCSYAANFVAANALGSEVCLPPPLNGEKKQADFAIRKFVFKDNIDIFNSPDLFPILCILSCGKTGNTVITGTARLRGKESDRVNAMLECIRSLGGSAECGENNIIIHG
;
A
#
# COMPACT_ATOMS: atom_id res chain seq x y z
N ALA A 1 30.57 22.59 2.60
CA ALA A 1 29.34 21.83 2.73
C ALA A 1 29.77 20.38 2.90
N GLU A 2 29.52 19.78 4.05
CA GLU A 2 29.72 18.35 4.26
C GLU A 2 28.77 17.61 3.31
N HIS A 3 29.35 16.71 2.51
CA HIS A 3 28.54 15.84 1.63
C HIS A 3 27.83 14.83 2.51
N LEU A 4 26.50 14.94 2.61
CA LEU A 4 25.68 13.93 3.28
C LEU A 4 25.81 12.60 2.53
N PRO A 5 25.86 11.46 3.25
CA PRO A 5 25.82 10.17 2.60
C PRO A 5 24.46 10.01 1.89
N LEU A 6 24.51 9.88 0.55
CA LEU A 6 23.36 9.67 -0.32
C LEU A 6 23.14 8.19 -0.55
N TYR A 7 21.99 7.72 -0.17
CA TYR A 7 21.49 6.38 -0.49
C TYR A 7 20.46 6.47 -1.61
N SER A 8 20.42 5.46 -2.47
CA SER A 8 19.42 5.38 -3.54
C SER A 8 18.73 4.02 -3.53
N CYS A 9 17.42 4.04 -3.72
CA CYS A 9 16.59 2.85 -3.74
C CYS A 9 15.53 2.94 -4.84
N SER A 10 15.44 1.91 -5.69
CA SER A 10 14.35 1.79 -6.65
C SER A 10 13.13 1.13 -6.01
N ALA A 11 11.97 1.77 -6.14
CA ALA A 11 10.69 1.23 -5.71
C ALA A 11 9.78 0.85 -6.90
N ALA A 12 10.37 0.59 -8.08
CA ALA A 12 9.60 0.24 -9.27
C ALA A 12 8.79 -1.05 -9.11
N GLU A 13 9.40 -2.09 -8.55
CA GLU A 13 8.76 -3.38 -8.35
C GLU A 13 7.96 -3.45 -7.04
N SER A 14 8.48 -2.84 -5.98
CA SER A 14 7.81 -2.85 -4.68
C SER A 14 8.19 -1.63 -3.83
N SER A 15 7.17 -0.98 -3.26
CA SER A 15 7.33 0.05 -2.24
C SER A 15 8.01 -0.45 -0.95
N GLN A 16 8.04 -1.78 -0.72
CA GLN A 16 8.65 -2.37 0.47
C GLN A 16 10.16 -2.12 0.53
N PHE A 17 10.86 -2.03 -0.61
CA PHE A 17 12.28 -1.68 -0.64
C PHE A 17 12.51 -0.27 -0.10
N ALA A 18 11.71 0.70 -0.55
CA ALA A 18 11.77 2.06 -0.04
C ALA A 18 11.40 2.13 1.45
N SER A 19 10.35 1.44 1.87
CA SER A 19 9.93 1.37 3.28
C SER A 19 11.03 0.76 4.16
N GLY A 20 11.68 -0.32 3.71
CA GLY A 20 12.79 -0.94 4.42
C GLY A 20 13.98 0.00 4.58
N MET A 21 14.39 0.69 3.53
CA MET A 21 15.46 1.69 3.58
C MET A 21 15.12 2.86 4.50
N LEU A 22 13.90 3.37 4.46
CA LEU A 22 13.43 4.44 5.36
C LEU A 22 13.49 4.02 6.82
N ILE A 23 13.05 2.79 7.14
CA ILE A 23 13.10 2.27 8.52
C ILE A 23 14.55 2.08 8.97
N LEU A 24 15.42 1.51 8.12
CA LEU A 24 16.84 1.32 8.42
C LEU A 24 17.50 2.66 8.76
N LEU A 25 17.41 3.65 7.85
CA LEU A 25 18.04 4.96 8.04
C LEU A 25 17.44 5.71 9.23
N ALA A 26 16.13 5.58 9.47
CA ALA A 26 15.49 6.16 10.64
C ALA A 26 16.00 5.52 11.94
N SER A 27 16.24 4.20 11.97
CA SER A 27 16.82 3.55 13.15
C SER A 27 18.24 4.03 13.44
N GLU A 28 19.07 4.23 12.42
CA GLU A 28 20.42 4.78 12.55
C GLU A 28 20.38 6.22 13.09
N THR A 29 19.49 7.08 12.57
CA THR A 29 19.34 8.46 13.06
C THR A 29 18.85 8.54 14.51
N LEU A 30 18.07 7.55 14.98
CA LEU A 30 17.53 7.53 16.34
C LEU A 30 18.47 6.88 17.35
N SER A 31 19.39 6.01 16.92
CA SER A 31 20.35 5.29 17.75
C SER A 31 21.76 5.90 17.71
N GLY A 32 22.08 6.66 16.67
CA GLY A 32 23.40 7.25 16.42
C GLY A 32 23.69 8.54 17.16
N SER A 33 24.80 9.18 16.82
CA SER A 33 25.19 10.48 17.37
C SER A 33 24.25 11.58 16.85
N GLN A 34 24.10 12.66 17.62
CA GLN A 34 23.17 13.77 17.32
C GLN A 34 23.40 14.49 15.97
N ASN A 35 24.49 14.16 15.26
CA ASN A 35 24.88 14.82 14.01
C ASN A 35 24.76 13.93 12.76
N GLU A 36 24.23 12.71 12.88
CA GLU A 36 24.07 11.86 11.71
C GLU A 36 22.85 12.30 10.89
N LEU A 37 23.15 12.69 9.66
CA LEU A 37 22.18 13.08 8.64
C LEU A 37 22.33 12.15 7.45
N PHE A 38 21.21 11.68 6.91
CA PHE A 38 21.20 10.85 5.71
C PHE A 38 20.31 11.47 4.63
N GLU A 39 20.67 11.25 3.38
CA GLU A 39 19.82 11.55 2.24
C GLU A 39 19.42 10.24 1.55
N LEU A 40 18.12 10.05 1.31
CA LEU A 40 17.59 8.92 0.58
C LEU A 40 16.86 9.39 -0.68
N GLU A 41 17.30 8.91 -1.84
CA GLU A 41 16.59 9.06 -3.10
C GLU A 41 15.77 7.81 -3.40
N ILE A 42 14.45 7.96 -3.56
CA ILE A 42 13.54 6.88 -3.95
C ILE A 42 13.17 7.09 -5.42
N THR A 43 13.68 6.22 -6.29
CA THR A 43 13.39 6.28 -7.73
C THR A 43 12.20 5.39 -8.09
N ASN A 44 11.45 5.81 -9.12
CA ASN A 44 10.32 5.06 -9.67
C ASN A 44 9.32 4.56 -8.62
N PRO A 45 8.79 5.40 -7.74
CA PRO A 45 7.95 4.96 -6.63
C PRO A 45 6.63 4.35 -7.12
N SER A 46 6.49 3.04 -7.00
CA SER A 46 5.22 2.34 -7.13
C SER A 46 4.50 2.27 -5.78
N SER A 47 3.18 2.18 -5.77
CA SER A 47 2.39 2.10 -4.52
C SER A 47 2.79 3.15 -3.48
N ARG A 48 2.93 4.38 -3.92
CA ARG A 48 3.37 5.51 -3.10
C ARG A 48 2.63 5.66 -1.76
N PRO A 49 1.33 5.39 -1.64
CA PRO A 49 0.64 5.49 -0.35
C PRO A 49 1.24 4.64 0.77
N TYR A 50 1.85 3.48 0.47
CA TYR A 50 2.53 2.67 1.49
C TYR A 50 3.84 3.32 1.96
N ILE A 51 4.56 4.00 1.06
CA ILE A 51 5.76 4.77 1.42
C ILE A 51 5.36 5.95 2.33
N GLU A 52 4.30 6.67 1.98
CA GLU A 52 3.79 7.79 2.79
C GLU A 52 3.29 7.33 4.17
N LEU A 53 2.67 6.14 4.25
CA LEU A 53 2.30 5.54 5.53
C LEU A 53 3.53 5.23 6.39
N THR A 54 4.59 4.67 5.79
CA THR A 54 5.87 4.42 6.47
C THR A 54 6.48 5.72 6.99
N LEU A 55 6.51 6.77 6.17
CA LEU A 55 7.00 8.10 6.58
C LEU A 55 6.19 8.69 7.74
N ASP A 56 4.86 8.55 7.71
CA ASP A 56 3.98 9.03 8.79
C ASP A 56 4.28 8.30 10.11
N VAL A 57 4.47 6.98 10.06
CA VAL A 57 4.82 6.18 11.24
C VAL A 57 6.18 6.57 11.80
N ILE A 58 7.22 6.64 10.98
CA ILE A 58 8.59 6.97 11.41
C ILE A 58 8.63 8.37 12.05
N ARG A 59 7.91 9.34 11.49
CA ARG A 59 7.79 10.69 12.09
C ARG A 59 7.14 10.65 13.47
N ARG A 60 6.15 9.80 13.68
CA ARG A 60 5.50 9.62 15.00
C ARG A 60 6.45 9.04 16.04
N PHE A 61 7.39 8.21 15.61
CA PHE A 61 8.47 7.70 16.47
C PHE A 61 9.55 8.75 16.77
N GLY A 62 9.46 9.95 16.20
CA GLY A 62 10.31 11.08 16.52
C GLY A 62 11.48 11.31 15.56
N CYS A 63 11.64 10.53 14.51
CA CYS A 63 12.60 10.81 13.46
C CYS A 63 12.15 12.04 12.64
N ARG A 64 13.07 12.94 12.37
CA ARG A 64 12.83 14.10 11.49
C ARG A 64 13.09 13.70 10.05
N ILE A 65 12.02 13.64 9.24
CA ILE A 65 12.12 13.35 7.81
C ILE A 65 11.46 14.48 7.05
N GLU A 66 12.26 15.14 6.22
CA GLU A 66 11.82 16.25 5.38
C GLU A 66 12.01 15.89 3.91
N PRO A 67 11.00 16.12 3.05
CA PRO A 67 11.19 15.99 1.62
C PRO A 67 12.11 17.13 1.13
N ASN A 68 13.16 16.78 0.40
CA ASN A 68 14.01 17.76 -0.29
C ASN A 68 13.45 18.08 -1.69
N ASP A 69 12.89 17.07 -2.34
CA ASP A 69 12.13 17.18 -3.59
C ASP A 69 11.09 16.04 -3.68
N LYS A 70 10.56 15.76 -4.89
CA LYS A 70 9.54 14.71 -5.08
C LYS A 70 10.05 13.28 -4.84
N SER A 71 11.36 13.07 -4.84
CA SER A 71 12.01 11.75 -4.77
C SER A 71 13.03 11.63 -3.64
N ARG A 72 13.47 12.73 -3.05
CA ARG A 72 14.53 12.77 -2.04
C ARG A 72 14.00 13.16 -0.68
N TYR A 73 14.54 12.49 0.33
CA TYR A 73 14.18 12.69 1.73
C TYR A 73 15.45 12.88 2.55
N HIS A 74 15.47 13.93 3.36
CA HIS A 74 16.48 14.13 4.39
C HIS A 74 15.99 13.53 5.70
N LEU A 75 16.79 12.63 6.26
CA LEU A 75 16.55 12.05 7.58
C LEU A 75 17.56 12.65 8.55
N ALA A 76 17.05 13.26 9.60
CA ALA A 76 17.84 13.94 10.63
C ALA A 76 17.59 13.30 11.99
N HIS A 77 18.57 13.45 12.88
CA HIS A 77 18.43 13.02 14.26
C HIS A 77 17.14 13.57 14.88
N GLY A 78 16.43 12.70 15.55
CA GLY A 78 15.24 12.99 16.31
C GLY A 78 15.36 12.44 17.72
N THR A 79 14.40 12.71 18.55
CA THR A 79 14.31 12.07 19.86
C THR A 79 13.32 10.92 19.74
N LEU A 80 13.78 9.68 19.96
CA LEU A 80 12.91 8.53 20.01
C LEU A 80 11.78 8.78 21.01
N ARG A 81 10.57 8.79 20.52
CA ARG A 81 9.36 8.97 21.33
C ARG A 81 8.46 7.77 21.09
N PRO A 82 7.96 7.12 22.13
CA PRO A 82 6.86 6.21 21.94
C PRO A 82 5.72 7.00 21.26
N PRO A 83 5.16 6.51 20.15
CA PRO A 83 4.17 7.25 19.33
C PRO A 83 2.89 7.58 20.11
N PHE A 84 2.73 6.93 21.23
CA PHE A 84 1.64 7.12 22.18
C PHE A 84 2.29 7.15 23.56
N GLY A 85 2.19 8.27 24.28
CA GLY A 85 2.35 8.18 25.72
C GLY A 85 1.42 7.06 26.16
N PHE A 86 1.93 5.93 26.65
CA PHE A 86 1.17 4.71 26.94
C PHE A 86 -0.24 5.03 27.48
N PRO A 87 -1.26 5.25 26.64
CA PRO A 87 -2.60 5.37 27.14
C PRO A 87 -3.02 3.97 27.56
N SER A 88 -3.80 3.89 28.59
CA SER A 88 -4.44 2.65 29.05
C SER A 88 -5.27 1.96 27.95
N ALA A 89 -5.47 2.60 26.80
CA ALA A 89 -6.06 2.04 25.59
C ALA A 89 -5.41 2.66 24.34
N ALA A 90 -4.68 1.86 23.57
CA ALA A 90 -4.24 2.24 22.22
C ALA A 90 -5.38 1.96 21.24
N VAL A 91 -5.81 2.99 20.51
CA VAL A 91 -6.78 2.82 19.42
C VAL A 91 -5.98 2.56 18.14
N TYR A 92 -6.05 1.32 17.66
CA TYR A 92 -5.47 0.93 16.38
C TYR A 92 -6.51 1.11 15.26
N SER A 93 -6.08 1.65 14.13
CA SER A 93 -6.90 1.64 12.92
C SER A 93 -7.00 0.21 12.37
N CYS A 94 -8.15 -0.11 11.78
CA CYS A 94 -8.33 -1.39 11.10
C CYS A 94 -7.37 -1.50 9.91
N ASP A 95 -6.90 -2.70 9.63
CA ASP A 95 -6.19 -3.02 8.38
C ASP A 95 -7.18 -2.99 7.22
N CYS A 96 -6.99 -2.04 6.30
CA CYS A 96 -7.89 -1.86 5.15
C CYS A 96 -7.80 -3.00 4.14
N SER A 97 -6.67 -3.70 4.02
CA SER A 97 -6.55 -4.87 3.15
C SER A 97 -7.41 -6.00 3.68
N TYR A 98 -7.40 -6.22 5.01
CA TYR A 98 -8.27 -7.21 5.64
C TYR A 98 -9.75 -6.80 5.57
N ALA A 99 -10.07 -5.54 5.87
CA ALA A 99 -11.43 -5.00 5.82
C ALA A 99 -12.02 -5.04 4.39
N ALA A 100 -11.19 -5.01 3.36
CA ALA A 100 -11.62 -5.05 1.96
C ALA A 100 -12.49 -6.27 1.63
N ASN A 101 -12.23 -7.41 2.26
CA ASN A 101 -13.01 -8.63 2.07
C ASN A 101 -14.47 -8.43 2.51
N PHE A 102 -14.69 -7.78 3.64
CA PHE A 102 -16.04 -7.53 4.15
C PHE A 102 -16.75 -6.42 3.38
N VAL A 103 -16.00 -5.39 2.92
CA VAL A 103 -16.54 -4.34 2.05
C VAL A 103 -17.02 -4.95 0.73
N ALA A 104 -16.25 -5.85 0.13
CA ALA A 104 -16.63 -6.55 -1.10
C ALA A 104 -17.82 -7.49 -0.88
N ALA A 105 -17.83 -8.25 0.22
CA ALA A 105 -18.97 -9.10 0.58
C ALA A 105 -20.26 -8.29 0.71
N ASN A 106 -20.21 -7.12 1.38
CA ASN A 106 -21.38 -6.24 1.51
C ASN A 106 -21.83 -5.69 0.15
N ALA A 107 -20.89 -5.41 -0.77
CA ALA A 107 -21.23 -4.99 -2.13
C ALA A 107 -21.92 -6.10 -2.95
N LEU A 108 -21.74 -7.36 -2.56
CA LEU A 108 -22.42 -8.53 -3.13
C LEU A 108 -23.68 -8.96 -2.34
N GLY A 109 -24.16 -8.14 -1.42
CA GLY A 109 -25.41 -8.37 -0.70
C GLY A 109 -25.28 -8.95 0.70
N SER A 110 -24.08 -9.08 1.26
CA SER A 110 -23.91 -9.43 2.69
C SER A 110 -24.20 -8.23 3.59
N GLU A 111 -24.49 -8.50 4.88
CA GLU A 111 -24.81 -7.48 5.87
C GLU A 111 -23.79 -7.51 7.04
N VAL A 112 -22.50 -7.49 6.74
CA VAL A 112 -21.46 -7.44 7.77
C VAL A 112 -21.39 -6.02 8.33
N CYS A 113 -21.58 -5.88 9.64
CA CYS A 113 -21.46 -4.59 10.32
C CYS A 113 -19.97 -4.19 10.38
N LEU A 114 -19.61 -3.12 9.69
CA LEU A 114 -18.28 -2.53 9.73
C LEU A 114 -18.34 -1.24 10.57
N PRO A 115 -17.39 -1.04 11.50
CA PRO A 115 -17.31 0.22 12.22
C PRO A 115 -17.02 1.38 11.26
N PRO A 116 -17.39 2.62 11.61
CA PRO A 116 -17.02 3.79 10.82
C PRO A 116 -15.49 3.91 10.75
N PRO A 117 -14.92 4.25 9.57
CA PRO A 117 -13.48 4.31 9.39
C PRO A 117 -12.85 5.43 10.21
N LEU A 118 -11.74 5.12 10.89
CA LEU A 118 -10.92 6.10 11.58
C LEU A 118 -10.07 6.93 10.58
N ASN A 119 -9.58 8.08 11.04
CA ASN A 119 -8.75 8.95 10.16
C ASN A 119 -7.46 8.27 9.68
N GLY A 120 -6.87 7.37 10.48
CA GLY A 120 -5.69 6.60 10.10
C GLY A 120 -5.94 5.63 8.95
N GLU A 121 -7.13 5.05 8.86
CA GLU A 121 -7.50 4.12 7.79
C GLU A 121 -7.55 4.81 6.43
N LYS A 122 -8.00 6.07 6.37
CA LYS A 122 -8.08 6.85 5.13
C LYS A 122 -6.72 7.09 4.46
N LYS A 123 -5.63 6.92 5.20
CA LYS A 123 -4.25 7.01 4.68
C LYS A 123 -3.75 5.71 4.07
N GLN A 124 -4.39 4.58 4.37
CA GLN A 124 -4.03 3.28 3.82
C GLN A 124 -4.48 3.20 2.35
N ALA A 125 -3.60 2.66 1.48
CA ALA A 125 -3.88 2.52 0.05
C ALA A 125 -5.18 1.75 -0.21
N ASP A 126 -5.37 0.67 0.54
CA ASP A 126 -6.48 -0.28 0.36
C ASP A 126 -7.82 0.25 0.87
N PHE A 127 -7.83 1.41 1.52
CA PHE A 127 -9.08 2.15 1.77
C PHE A 127 -9.85 2.45 0.47
N ALA A 128 -9.15 2.45 -0.68
CA ALA A 128 -9.71 2.64 -2.02
C ALA A 128 -10.79 1.61 -2.37
N ILE A 129 -10.82 0.43 -1.74
CA ILE A 129 -11.87 -0.59 -1.95
C ILE A 129 -13.27 0.01 -1.86
N ARG A 130 -13.51 0.93 -0.91
CA ARG A 130 -14.82 1.58 -0.70
C ARG A 130 -15.32 2.37 -1.92
N LYS A 131 -14.41 2.75 -2.82
CA LYS A 131 -14.74 3.41 -4.10
C LYS A 131 -14.76 2.43 -5.25
N PHE A 132 -13.86 1.44 -5.22
CA PHE A 132 -13.69 0.47 -6.30
C PHE A 132 -14.87 -0.47 -6.46
N VAL A 133 -15.57 -0.81 -5.37
CA VAL A 133 -16.76 -1.68 -5.41
C VAL A 133 -17.86 -1.17 -6.35
N PHE A 134 -17.90 0.13 -6.64
CA PHE A 134 -18.89 0.76 -7.54
C PHE A 134 -18.37 1.06 -8.93
N LYS A 135 -17.17 0.58 -9.30
CA LYS A 135 -16.52 0.90 -10.58
C LYS A 135 -16.36 -0.34 -11.44
N ASP A 136 -16.42 -0.13 -12.76
CA ASP A 136 -16.13 -1.13 -13.77
C ASP A 136 -14.75 -0.94 -14.42
N ASN A 137 -14.11 0.21 -14.19
CA ASN A 137 -12.74 0.49 -14.58
C ASN A 137 -11.95 0.89 -13.34
N ILE A 138 -10.96 0.05 -12.97
CA ILE A 138 -10.22 0.15 -11.71
C ILE A 138 -8.73 0.15 -12.01
N ASP A 139 -8.01 1.16 -11.53
CA ASP A 139 -6.55 1.16 -11.53
C ASP A 139 -6.03 0.82 -10.12
N ILE A 140 -5.29 -0.30 -10.03
CA ILE A 140 -4.72 -0.81 -8.78
C ILE A 140 -3.24 -0.46 -8.61
N PHE A 141 -2.69 0.43 -9.42
CA PHE A 141 -1.27 0.79 -9.35
C PHE A 141 -0.84 1.17 -7.92
N ASN A 142 -1.68 1.86 -7.17
CA ASN A 142 -1.40 2.27 -5.79
C ASN A 142 -1.92 1.32 -4.71
N SER A 143 -2.73 0.32 -5.05
CA SER A 143 -3.35 -0.63 -4.11
C SER A 143 -3.37 -2.06 -4.68
N PRO A 144 -2.18 -2.63 -4.97
CA PRO A 144 -2.06 -3.94 -5.64
C PRO A 144 -2.59 -5.10 -4.80
N ASP A 145 -2.68 -4.95 -3.49
CA ASP A 145 -3.13 -6.00 -2.58
C ASP A 145 -4.65 -6.18 -2.63
N LEU A 146 -5.38 -5.20 -3.20
CA LEU A 146 -6.81 -5.33 -3.50
C LEU A 146 -7.10 -6.21 -4.73
N PHE A 147 -6.09 -6.56 -5.54
CA PHE A 147 -6.31 -7.29 -6.78
C PHE A 147 -7.13 -8.58 -6.60
N PRO A 148 -6.80 -9.51 -5.69
CA PRO A 148 -7.54 -10.75 -5.55
C PRO A 148 -9.03 -10.53 -5.19
N ILE A 149 -9.29 -9.66 -4.21
CA ILE A 149 -10.67 -9.43 -3.78
C ILE A 149 -11.49 -8.69 -4.84
N LEU A 150 -10.87 -7.78 -5.61
CA LEU A 150 -11.53 -7.11 -6.73
C LEU A 150 -11.86 -8.08 -7.86
N CYS A 151 -11.01 -9.07 -8.12
CA CYS A 151 -11.31 -10.13 -9.09
C CYS A 151 -12.56 -10.92 -8.69
N ILE A 152 -12.65 -11.36 -7.45
CA ILE A 152 -13.80 -12.11 -6.93
C ILE A 152 -15.07 -11.25 -6.92
N LEU A 153 -14.96 -10.00 -6.45
CA LEU A 153 -16.07 -9.05 -6.49
C LEU A 153 -16.61 -8.88 -7.93
N SER A 154 -15.70 -8.78 -8.91
CA SER A 154 -16.07 -8.58 -10.31
C SER A 154 -16.82 -9.75 -10.90
N CYS A 155 -16.53 -10.98 -10.47
CA CYS A 155 -17.29 -12.18 -10.88
C CYS A 155 -18.75 -12.16 -10.37
N GLY A 156 -19.03 -11.46 -9.28
CA GLY A 156 -20.38 -11.34 -8.72
C GLY A 156 -21.15 -10.10 -9.21
N LYS A 157 -20.55 -9.27 -10.05
CA LYS A 157 -21.21 -8.10 -10.67
C LYS A 157 -21.85 -8.47 -12.00
N THR A 158 -22.68 -7.60 -12.52
CA THR A 158 -23.22 -7.73 -13.89
C THR A 158 -22.36 -6.91 -14.85
N GLY A 159 -21.93 -7.52 -15.96
CA GLY A 159 -21.14 -6.87 -17.01
C GLY A 159 -19.63 -7.03 -16.81
N ASN A 160 -18.84 -6.24 -17.54
CA ASN A 160 -17.39 -6.38 -17.57
C ASN A 160 -16.72 -5.43 -16.59
N THR A 161 -15.74 -5.95 -15.83
CA THR A 161 -14.85 -5.11 -15.02
C THR A 161 -13.43 -5.19 -15.60
N VAL A 162 -12.83 -4.01 -15.83
CA VAL A 162 -11.45 -3.86 -16.30
C VAL A 162 -10.58 -3.40 -15.13
N ILE A 163 -9.59 -4.22 -14.77
CA ILE A 163 -8.61 -3.87 -13.72
C ILE A 163 -7.25 -3.65 -14.40
N THR A 164 -6.69 -2.46 -14.26
CA THR A 164 -5.38 -2.06 -14.79
C THR A 164 -4.31 -1.94 -13.70
N GLY A 165 -3.03 -1.86 -14.07
CA GLY A 165 -1.91 -1.81 -13.13
C GLY A 165 -1.44 -3.19 -12.70
N THR A 166 -1.71 -4.23 -13.48
CA THR A 166 -1.47 -5.64 -13.13
C THR A 166 -0.08 -6.16 -13.51
N ALA A 167 0.67 -5.48 -14.39
CA ALA A 167 1.93 -5.99 -14.93
C ALA A 167 2.91 -6.46 -13.85
N ARG A 168 3.14 -5.65 -12.81
CA ARG A 168 4.05 -5.98 -11.72
C ARG A 168 3.56 -7.08 -10.75
N LEU A 169 2.29 -7.49 -10.84
CA LEU A 169 1.73 -8.55 -10.00
C LEU A 169 2.21 -9.95 -10.42
N ARG A 170 2.80 -10.06 -11.60
CA ARG A 170 3.40 -11.31 -12.10
C ARG A 170 4.74 -11.63 -11.44
N GLY A 171 5.47 -10.61 -10.97
CA GLY A 171 6.76 -10.73 -10.28
C GLY A 171 6.68 -10.65 -8.76
N LYS A 172 5.50 -10.91 -8.15
CA LYS A 172 5.34 -10.96 -6.69
C LYS A 172 5.74 -12.34 -6.14
N GLU A 173 5.37 -12.66 -4.91
CA GLU A 173 5.63 -13.96 -4.26
C GLU A 173 5.09 -15.16 -5.09
N SER A 174 4.09 -14.87 -5.92
CA SER A 174 3.54 -15.72 -6.96
C SER A 174 3.08 -14.85 -8.14
N ASP A 175 2.89 -15.44 -9.32
CA ASP A 175 2.18 -14.75 -10.40
C ASP A 175 0.69 -14.61 -10.02
N ARG A 176 0.37 -13.50 -9.33
CA ARG A 176 -0.99 -13.24 -8.82
C ARG A 176 -2.03 -13.15 -9.95
N VAL A 177 -1.61 -12.73 -11.15
CA VAL A 177 -2.54 -12.63 -12.29
C VAL A 177 -2.95 -14.02 -12.76
N ASN A 178 -1.99 -14.92 -12.99
CA ASN A 178 -2.30 -16.29 -13.40
C ASN A 178 -3.05 -17.05 -12.30
N ALA A 179 -2.65 -16.91 -11.04
CA ALA A 179 -3.36 -17.52 -9.92
C ALA A 179 -4.84 -17.10 -9.86
N MET A 180 -5.14 -15.81 -10.08
CA MET A 180 -6.52 -15.34 -10.09
C MET A 180 -7.29 -15.78 -11.33
N LEU A 181 -6.66 -15.89 -12.51
CA LEU A 181 -7.30 -16.46 -13.70
C LEU A 181 -7.71 -17.91 -13.48
N GLU A 182 -6.85 -18.71 -12.86
CA GLU A 182 -7.17 -20.10 -12.52
C GLU A 182 -8.30 -20.18 -11.49
N CYS A 183 -8.27 -19.32 -10.47
CA CYS A 183 -9.32 -19.24 -9.46
C CYS A 183 -10.67 -18.87 -10.08
N ILE A 184 -10.73 -17.84 -10.92
CA ILE A 184 -11.96 -17.41 -11.61
C ILE A 184 -12.54 -18.55 -12.46
N ARG A 185 -11.69 -19.23 -13.24
CA ARG A 185 -12.11 -20.37 -14.06
C ARG A 185 -12.63 -21.54 -13.24
N SER A 186 -11.98 -21.86 -12.13
CA SER A 186 -12.41 -22.95 -11.23
C SER A 186 -13.77 -22.67 -10.57
N LEU A 187 -14.11 -21.39 -10.40
CA LEU A 187 -15.41 -20.96 -9.90
C LEU A 187 -16.48 -20.84 -11.01
N GLY A 188 -16.15 -21.18 -12.27
CA GLY A 188 -17.04 -21.09 -13.40
C GLY A 188 -17.14 -19.71 -14.03
N GLY A 189 -16.31 -18.75 -13.60
CA GLY A 189 -16.23 -17.41 -14.17
C GLY A 189 -15.38 -17.36 -15.45
N SER A 190 -15.38 -16.20 -16.10
CA SER A 190 -14.61 -15.94 -17.32
C SER A 190 -13.79 -14.67 -17.17
N ALA A 191 -12.52 -14.73 -17.58
CA ALA A 191 -11.65 -13.56 -17.58
C ALA A 191 -10.59 -13.68 -18.68
N GLU A 192 -10.17 -12.53 -19.20
CA GLU A 192 -9.10 -12.36 -20.18
C GLU A 192 -8.02 -11.46 -19.60
N CYS A 193 -6.74 -11.76 -19.83
CA CYS A 193 -5.66 -10.90 -19.38
C CYS A 193 -4.80 -10.40 -20.54
N GLY A 194 -4.44 -9.11 -20.47
CA GLY A 194 -3.42 -8.50 -21.28
C GLY A 194 -2.11 -8.34 -20.49
N GLU A 195 -1.22 -7.52 -21.02
CA GLU A 195 0.08 -7.25 -20.39
C GLU A 195 -0.06 -6.52 -19.05
N ASN A 196 -0.91 -5.51 -18.96
CA ASN A 196 -1.10 -4.67 -17.77
C ASN A 196 -2.57 -4.54 -17.36
N ASN A 197 -3.42 -5.47 -17.75
CA ASN A 197 -4.83 -5.49 -17.36
C ASN A 197 -5.39 -6.90 -17.28
N ILE A 198 -6.55 -7.00 -16.63
CA ILE A 198 -7.45 -8.14 -16.69
C ILE A 198 -8.86 -7.62 -16.95
N ILE A 199 -9.62 -8.33 -17.75
CA ILE A 199 -11.05 -8.10 -18.00
C ILE A 199 -11.80 -9.28 -17.42
N ILE A 200 -12.72 -9.03 -16.52
CA ILE A 200 -13.52 -10.06 -15.85
C ILE A 200 -14.96 -9.89 -16.30
N HIS A 201 -15.56 -10.99 -16.76
CA HIS A 201 -16.94 -11.06 -17.19
C HIS A 201 -17.79 -11.58 -16.02
N GLY A 202 -18.62 -10.70 -15.47
CA GLY A 202 -19.50 -11.02 -14.36
C GLY A 202 -20.96 -11.28 -14.76
#